data_7288b8da398283dc647f72ede95155e7
#
_entry.id   7288b8da398283dc647f72ede95155e7
#
_cell.length_a   1.000
_cell.length_b   1.000
_cell.length_c   1.000
_cell.angle_alpha   90.00
_cell.angle_beta   90.00
_cell.angle_gamma   90.00
#
_symmetry.space_group_name_H-M   'P 1'
#
loop_
_entity.id
_entity.type
_entity.pdbx_description
1 polymer ?
#
loop_
_entity_poly.entity_id
_entity_poly.type
_entity_poly.pdbx_seq_one_letter_code
_entity_poly.pdbx_strand_id
1 'polypeptide(L)'
;MRSETRIQVMKQAPSPHSSLLTPHALEGTVLAFDFGTKRIGVAVGDLSLRIAHPLTMLEATQNEQRFNAIAALIKEWQPVFLVIGLPAYMDGSEHEMSRLCRRFALRLEQRFKLRTVLVDERLSSHAAELSLADSGARRIKTFVDQVAAQHILQSFFDELETS
;
A
#
# COMPACT_ATOMS: atom_id res chain seq x y z
N MET A 1 22.31 -6.26 1.80
CA MET A 1 21.82 -6.82 1.57
C MET A 1 20.56 -6.60 1.22
N ARG A 2 19.64 -6.49 1.57
CA ARG A 2 18.52 -6.51 1.08
C ARG A 2 17.78 -5.34 1.25
N SER A 3 16.80 -5.09 0.50
CA SER A 3 15.92 -3.97 0.56
C SER A 3 14.99 -4.07 1.74
N GLU A 4 15.23 -5.06 2.55
CA GLU A 4 14.38 -5.25 3.70
C GLU A 4 14.36 -4.08 4.64
N THR A 5 15.33 -3.21 4.54
CA THR A 5 15.32 -2.02 5.37
C THR A 5 14.18 -1.11 5.02
N ARG A 6 13.66 -1.18 3.80
CA ARG A 6 12.58 -0.31 3.39
C ARG A 6 11.24 -0.99 3.33
N ILE A 7 11.24 -2.30 3.32
CA ILE A 7 10.01 -3.09 3.26
C ILE A 7 9.91 -3.91 4.52
N GLN A 8 8.84 -3.72 5.24
CA GLN A 8 8.62 -4.47 6.48
C GLN A 8 7.43 -5.39 6.33
N VAL A 9 7.62 -6.61 6.73
CA VAL A 9 6.53 -7.56 6.74
C VAL A 9 5.87 -7.51 8.10
N MET A 10 4.58 -7.29 8.13
CA MET A 10 3.87 -7.13 9.37
C MET A 10 3.93 -8.33 10.29
N LYS A 11 3.93 -9.49 9.75
CA LYS A 11 3.91 -10.67 10.55
C LYS A 11 5.09 -11.54 10.26
N GLN A 12 5.67 -12.13 11.30
CA GLN A 12 6.77 -13.01 11.13
C GLN A 12 6.26 -14.28 10.57
N ALA A 13 6.02 -14.32 9.36
CA ALA A 13 5.40 -15.45 8.75
C ALA A 13 6.35 -16.62 8.67
N PRO A 14 5.83 -17.77 8.78
CA PRO A 14 6.62 -18.97 8.59
C PRO A 14 7.01 -19.11 7.16
N SER A 15 7.79 -20.09 6.95
CA SER A 15 8.42 -20.33 5.69
C SER A 15 7.57 -20.20 4.45
N PRO A 16 6.32 -20.54 4.42
CA PRO A 16 5.62 -20.46 3.13
C PRO A 16 5.65 -19.10 2.51
N HIS A 17 5.71 -18.08 3.34
CA HIS A 17 5.66 -16.75 2.79
C HIS A 17 6.97 -16.20 2.34
N SER A 18 8.05 -16.82 2.76
CA SER A 18 9.34 -16.31 2.30
C SER A 18 9.53 -16.56 0.82
N SER A 19 8.79 -17.50 0.25
CA SER A 19 8.92 -17.77 -1.16
C SER A 19 8.40 -16.63 -2.02
N LEU A 20 7.65 -15.70 -1.44
CA LEU A 20 7.20 -14.55 -2.19
C LEU A 20 8.35 -13.66 -2.62
N LEU A 21 9.49 -13.81 -1.99
CA LEU A 21 10.64 -12.98 -2.32
C LEU A 21 11.56 -13.62 -3.33
N THR A 22 11.23 -14.81 -3.81
CA THR A 22 12.04 -15.46 -4.82
C THR A 22 11.46 -15.14 -6.21
N PRO A 23 12.30 -15.09 -7.23
CA PRO A 23 11.80 -14.77 -8.56
C PRO A 23 10.70 -15.70 -9.06
N HIS A 24 10.81 -16.97 -8.74
CA HIS A 24 9.83 -17.93 -9.21
C HIS A 24 8.46 -17.73 -8.61
N ALA A 25 8.39 -17.21 -7.41
CA ALA A 25 7.13 -17.08 -6.71
C ALA A 25 6.51 -15.70 -6.84
N LEU A 26 7.16 -14.78 -7.55
CA LEU A 26 6.66 -13.42 -7.65
C LEU A 26 5.68 -13.30 -8.80
N GLU A 27 4.52 -13.89 -8.62
CA GLU A 27 3.44 -13.83 -9.58
C GLU A 27 2.17 -13.51 -8.86
N GLY A 28 1.26 -12.85 -9.55
CA GLY A 28 -0.04 -12.57 -9.01
C GLY A 28 -0.30 -11.10 -8.87
N THR A 29 -1.48 -10.79 -8.39
CA THR A 29 -1.94 -9.42 -8.22
C THR A 29 -1.64 -8.94 -6.82
N VAL A 30 -1.33 -7.66 -6.70
CA VAL A 30 -1.08 -7.02 -5.41
C VAL A 30 -1.96 -5.79 -5.33
N LEU A 31 -2.59 -5.58 -4.19
CA LEU A 31 -3.33 -4.36 -3.93
C LEU A 31 -2.51 -3.54 -2.93
N ALA A 32 -2.48 -2.23 -3.16
CA ALA A 32 -1.79 -1.33 -2.26
C ALA A 32 -2.77 -0.28 -1.76
N PHE A 33 -2.56 0.15 -0.53
CA PHE A 33 -3.45 1.10 0.12
C PHE A 33 -2.67 2.27 0.68
N ASP A 34 -3.20 3.45 0.41
CA ASP A 34 -2.70 4.67 1.03
C ASP A 34 -3.75 5.06 2.06
N PHE A 35 -3.48 4.72 3.30
CA PHE A 35 -4.46 4.86 4.38
C PHE A 35 -4.65 6.31 4.81
N GLY A 36 -5.89 6.73 4.89
CA GLY A 36 -6.26 8.00 5.46
C GLY A 36 -7.46 7.81 6.37
N THR A 37 -7.70 8.75 7.26
CA THR A 37 -8.83 8.60 8.18
C THR A 37 -10.17 8.78 7.50
N LYS A 38 -10.19 9.54 6.41
CA LYS A 38 -11.44 9.76 5.70
C LYS A 38 -11.48 9.05 4.37
N ARG A 39 -10.34 8.84 3.76
CA ARG A 39 -10.26 8.22 2.46
C ARG A 39 -9.09 7.27 2.41
N ILE A 40 -9.21 6.25 1.62
CA ILE A 40 -8.15 5.28 1.42
C ILE A 40 -7.95 5.14 -0.08
N GLY A 41 -6.78 5.53 -0.55
CA GLY A 41 -6.45 5.33 -1.96
C GLY A 41 -6.06 3.89 -2.20
N VAL A 42 -6.42 3.36 -3.36
CA VAL A 42 -6.13 1.96 -3.69
C VAL A 42 -5.48 1.88 -5.05
N ALA A 43 -4.46 1.06 -5.15
CA ALA A 43 -3.79 0.79 -6.41
C ALA A 43 -3.70 -0.71 -6.60
N VAL A 44 -3.55 -1.12 -7.84
CA VAL A 44 -3.45 -2.52 -8.19
C VAL A 44 -2.28 -2.71 -9.12
N GLY A 45 -1.61 -3.84 -9.02
CA GLY A 45 -0.51 -4.15 -9.91
C GLY A 45 -0.28 -5.63 -9.99
N ASP A 46 0.55 -6.00 -10.95
CA ASP A 46 0.88 -7.39 -11.22
C ASP A 46 2.36 -7.62 -10.95
N LEU A 47 2.66 -8.64 -10.18
CA LEU A 47 4.05 -8.91 -9.80
C LEU A 47 4.93 -9.28 -10.99
N SER A 48 4.35 -9.89 -12.00
CA SER A 48 5.13 -10.25 -13.19
C SER A 48 5.51 -9.02 -13.98
N LEU A 49 4.59 -8.11 -14.14
CA LEU A 49 4.83 -6.90 -14.93
C LEU A 49 5.46 -5.80 -14.12
N ARG A 50 5.22 -5.79 -12.81
CA ARG A 50 5.77 -4.80 -11.89
C ARG A 50 5.41 -3.38 -12.28
N ILE A 51 4.16 -3.20 -12.69
CA ILE A 51 3.62 -1.91 -13.04
C ILE A 51 2.39 -1.68 -12.20
N ALA A 52 2.31 -0.53 -11.56
CA ALA A 52 1.21 -0.18 -10.67
C ALA A 52 0.25 0.77 -11.37
N HIS A 53 -1.03 0.60 -11.10
CA HIS A 53 -2.07 1.46 -11.65
C HIS A 53 -2.96 1.94 -10.51
N PRO A 54 -3.46 3.18 -10.59
CA PRO A 54 -4.45 3.63 -9.62
C PRO A 54 -5.75 2.87 -9.86
N LEU A 55 -6.40 2.45 -8.80
CA LEU A 55 -7.61 1.67 -8.94
C LEU A 55 -8.85 2.42 -8.49
N THR A 56 -8.88 2.85 -7.26
CA THR A 56 -10.05 3.53 -6.74
C THR A 56 -9.72 4.25 -5.45
N MET A 57 -10.70 4.95 -4.92
CA MET A 57 -10.56 5.60 -3.63
C MET A 57 -11.79 5.25 -2.81
N LEU A 58 -11.57 4.82 -1.59
CA LEU A 58 -12.66 4.45 -0.70
C LEU A 58 -12.93 5.60 0.24
N GLU A 59 -14.18 6.07 0.23
CA GLU A 59 -14.60 7.15 1.10
C GLU A 59 -15.53 6.61 2.15
N ALA A 60 -15.02 6.36 3.31
CA ALA A 60 -15.84 5.89 4.40
C ALA A 60 -15.14 6.21 5.71
N THR A 61 -15.90 6.68 6.66
CA THR A 61 -15.34 7.01 7.96
C THR A 61 -15.54 5.89 8.96
N GLN A 62 -16.44 4.98 8.66
CA GLN A 62 -16.71 3.87 9.58
C GLN A 62 -15.93 2.65 9.16
N ASN A 63 -15.32 2.00 10.12
CA ASN A 63 -14.50 0.83 9.86
C ASN A 63 -15.25 -0.27 9.14
N GLU A 64 -16.48 -0.49 9.52
CA GLU A 64 -17.26 -1.55 8.91
C GLU A 64 -17.38 -1.34 7.40
N GLN A 65 -17.68 -0.12 6.99
CA GLN A 65 -17.84 0.19 5.58
C GLN A 65 -16.52 0.04 4.85
N ARG A 66 -15.43 0.46 5.49
CA ARG A 66 -14.12 0.34 4.89
C ARG A 66 -13.75 -1.10 4.63
N PHE A 67 -13.93 -1.94 5.64
CA PHE A 67 -13.53 -3.34 5.49
C PHE A 67 -14.44 -4.07 4.53
N ASN A 68 -15.72 -3.69 4.44
CA ASN A 68 -16.60 -4.29 3.47
C ASN A 68 -16.17 -3.94 2.05
N ALA A 69 -15.79 -2.68 1.83
CA ALA A 69 -15.33 -2.26 0.51
C ALA A 69 -14.03 -2.97 0.15
N ILE A 70 -13.13 -3.10 1.12
CA ILE A 70 -11.87 -3.78 0.87
C ILE A 70 -12.11 -5.26 0.59
N ALA A 71 -13.05 -5.86 1.31
CA ALA A 71 -13.38 -7.26 1.08
C ALA A 71 -13.84 -7.47 -0.36
N ALA A 72 -14.63 -6.54 -0.88
CA ALA A 72 -15.09 -6.64 -2.27
C ALA A 72 -13.92 -6.56 -3.25
N LEU A 73 -12.97 -5.68 -2.97
CA LEU A 73 -11.80 -5.55 -3.84
C LEU A 73 -10.93 -6.80 -3.78
N ILE A 74 -10.77 -7.37 -2.59
CA ILE A 74 -9.98 -8.58 -2.45
C ILE A 74 -10.64 -9.74 -3.20
N LYS A 75 -11.96 -9.80 -3.14
CA LYS A 75 -12.67 -10.84 -3.84
C LYS A 75 -12.54 -10.67 -5.35
N GLU A 76 -12.59 -9.44 -5.81
CA GLU A 76 -12.52 -9.16 -7.24
C GLU A 76 -11.12 -9.40 -7.79
N TRP A 77 -10.10 -8.95 -7.10
CA TRP A 77 -8.74 -8.97 -7.62
C TRP A 77 -7.90 -10.16 -7.16
N GLN A 78 -8.35 -10.86 -6.11
CA GLN A 78 -7.65 -12.03 -5.61
C GLN A 78 -6.15 -11.78 -5.41
N PRO A 79 -5.80 -10.77 -4.61
CA PRO A 79 -4.38 -10.46 -4.44
C PRO A 79 -3.66 -11.54 -3.65
N VAL A 80 -2.39 -11.69 -3.93
CA VAL A 80 -1.57 -12.66 -3.20
C VAL A 80 -1.04 -12.08 -1.89
N PHE A 81 -0.93 -10.75 -1.82
CA PHE A 81 -0.65 -10.06 -0.56
C PHE A 81 -1.02 -8.60 -0.74
N LEU A 82 -0.92 -7.84 0.35
CA LEU A 82 -1.31 -6.44 0.37
C LEU A 82 -0.10 -5.58 0.72
N VAL A 83 -0.10 -4.34 0.23
CA VAL A 83 0.95 -3.38 0.52
C VAL A 83 0.32 -2.14 1.13
N ILE A 84 0.89 -1.65 2.22
CA ILE A 84 0.39 -0.45 2.89
C ILE A 84 1.51 0.55 2.97
N GLY A 85 1.24 1.78 2.56
CA GLY A 85 2.21 2.83 2.70
C GLY A 85 2.28 3.30 4.13
N LEU A 86 3.49 3.43 4.66
CA LEU A 86 3.71 3.90 6.02
C LEU A 86 4.34 5.28 5.95
N PRO A 87 3.65 6.31 6.45
CA PRO A 87 4.22 7.66 6.36
C PRO A 87 5.51 7.75 7.16
N ALA A 88 6.47 8.45 6.59
CA ALA A 88 7.73 8.69 7.24
C ALA A 88 7.93 10.19 7.33
N TYR A 89 8.23 10.68 8.50
CA TYR A 89 8.37 12.10 8.72
C TYR A 89 9.83 12.50 8.80
N MET A 90 10.11 13.71 8.36
CA MET A 90 11.49 14.19 8.28
C MET A 90 12.18 14.17 9.63
N ASP A 91 11.44 14.40 10.69
CA ASP A 91 12.06 14.44 12.02
C ASP A 91 12.27 13.06 12.62
N GLY A 92 11.85 12.03 11.89
CA GLY A 92 12.08 10.67 12.38
C GLY A 92 11.14 10.20 13.47
N SER A 93 10.17 11.02 13.84
CA SER A 93 9.27 10.62 14.92
C SER A 93 8.13 9.78 14.38
N GLU A 94 7.52 9.05 15.29
CA GLU A 94 6.36 8.25 14.95
C GLU A 94 5.13 9.05 15.29
N HIS A 95 4.37 9.43 14.29
CA HIS A 95 3.19 10.23 14.48
C HIS A 95 1.95 9.37 14.58
N GLU A 96 0.87 9.99 14.96
CA GLU A 96 -0.39 9.29 15.12
C GLU A 96 -0.78 8.55 13.84
N MET A 97 -0.55 9.16 12.69
CA MET A 97 -0.92 8.53 11.44
C MET A 97 -0.13 7.25 11.20
N SER A 98 1.15 7.22 11.61
CA SER A 98 1.95 6.01 11.46
C SER A 98 1.36 4.88 12.28
N ARG A 99 0.94 5.18 13.50
CA ARG A 99 0.35 4.16 14.35
C ARG A 99 -0.96 3.65 13.77
N LEU A 100 -1.76 4.57 13.23
CA LEU A 100 -3.03 4.16 12.63
C LEU A 100 -2.81 3.28 11.40
N CYS A 101 -1.77 3.59 10.63
CA CYS A 101 -1.44 2.75 9.48
C CYS A 101 -1.03 1.35 9.88
N ARG A 102 -0.21 1.24 10.93
CA ARG A 102 0.21 -0.07 11.40
C ARG A 102 -0.97 -0.87 11.92
N ARG A 103 -1.87 -0.19 12.61
CA ARG A 103 -3.05 -0.85 13.14
C ARG A 103 -3.96 -1.31 12.01
N PHE A 104 -4.11 -0.46 11.00
CA PHE A 104 -4.91 -0.81 9.84
C PHE A 104 -4.33 -2.04 9.13
N ALA A 105 -3.02 -2.05 8.94
CA ALA A 105 -2.36 -3.17 8.29
C ALA A 105 -2.57 -4.47 9.08
N LEU A 106 -2.45 -4.39 10.40
CA LEU A 106 -2.64 -5.56 11.22
C LEU A 106 -4.07 -6.08 11.12
N ARG A 107 -5.03 -5.19 11.11
CA ARG A 107 -6.43 -5.59 10.98
C ARG A 107 -6.71 -6.25 9.65
N LEU A 108 -6.11 -5.73 8.58
CA LEU A 108 -6.28 -6.34 7.28
C LEU A 108 -5.72 -7.75 7.27
N GLU A 109 -4.54 -7.90 7.85
CA GLU A 109 -3.91 -9.22 7.89
C GLU A 109 -4.75 -10.22 8.67
N GLN A 110 -5.26 -9.79 9.79
CA GLN A 110 -6.06 -10.67 10.63
C GLN A 110 -7.41 -10.98 10.01
N ARG A 111 -8.02 -9.98 9.38
CA ARG A 111 -9.36 -10.17 8.86
C ARG A 111 -9.37 -10.97 7.57
N PHE A 112 -8.41 -10.75 6.70
CA PHE A 112 -8.43 -11.36 5.38
C PHE A 112 -7.40 -12.47 5.22
N LYS A 113 -6.60 -12.72 6.24
CA LYS A 113 -5.60 -13.78 6.22
C LYS A 113 -4.63 -13.63 5.06
N LEU A 114 -4.30 -12.39 4.74
CA LEU A 114 -3.34 -12.08 3.70
C LEU A 114 -2.15 -11.39 4.32
N ARG A 115 -0.97 -11.73 3.83
CA ARG A 115 0.23 -11.05 4.27
C ARG A 115 0.15 -9.58 3.92
N THR A 116 0.60 -8.73 4.83
CA THR A 116 0.57 -7.29 4.63
C THR A 116 1.98 -6.75 4.79
N VAL A 117 2.43 -6.01 3.79
CA VAL A 117 3.78 -5.47 3.75
C VAL A 117 3.71 -3.96 3.91
N LEU A 118 4.54 -3.40 4.77
CA LEU A 118 4.61 -1.96 4.97
C LEU A 118 5.74 -1.39 4.13
N VAL A 119 5.46 -0.30 3.45
CA VAL A 119 6.43 0.36 2.58
C VAL A 119 6.55 1.81 2.99
N ASP A 120 7.77 2.29 3.10
CA ASP A 120 8.03 3.68 3.41
C ASP A 120 7.59 4.53 2.23
N GLU A 121 6.60 5.40 2.45
CA GLU A 121 6.05 6.19 1.36
C GLU A 121 6.61 7.61 1.31
N ARG A 122 7.68 7.88 2.03
CA ARG A 122 8.21 9.22 2.11
C ARG A 122 8.39 9.89 0.75
N LEU A 123 9.08 9.22 -0.14
CA LEU A 123 9.35 9.80 -1.46
C LEU A 123 8.12 9.77 -2.36
N SER A 124 7.30 8.74 -2.23
CA SER A 124 6.14 8.60 -3.08
C SER A 124 5.13 9.73 -2.86
N SER A 125 4.82 10.01 -1.62
CA SER A 125 3.87 11.05 -1.31
C SER A 125 4.36 12.40 -1.77
N HIS A 126 5.63 12.66 -1.53
CA HIS A 126 6.21 13.94 -1.88
C HIS A 126 6.15 14.16 -3.40
N ALA A 127 6.47 13.14 -4.15
CA ALA A 127 6.45 13.25 -5.60
C ALA A 127 5.04 13.50 -6.13
N ALA A 128 4.06 12.84 -5.55
CA ALA A 128 2.68 13.02 -5.97
C ALA A 128 2.21 14.43 -5.71
N GLU A 129 2.56 14.97 -4.56
CA GLU A 129 2.17 16.33 -4.23
C GLU A 129 2.81 17.34 -5.16
N LEU A 130 4.07 17.15 -5.46
CA LEU A 130 4.77 18.08 -6.31
C LEU A 130 4.19 18.11 -7.73
N SER A 131 3.83 16.97 -8.25
CA SER A 131 3.35 16.94 -9.61
C SER A 131 1.95 17.51 -9.75
N LEU A 132 1.22 17.67 -8.67
CA LEU A 132 -0.12 18.21 -8.74
C LEU A 132 -0.29 19.53 -8.01
N ALA A 133 0.81 20.16 -7.67
CA ALA A 133 0.79 21.35 -6.84
C ALA A 133 -0.03 22.48 -7.42
N ASP A 134 -0.03 22.62 -8.69
CA ASP A 134 -0.72 23.75 -9.31
C ASP A 134 -2.19 23.62 -9.51
N SER A 135 -2.74 22.48 -9.27
CA SER A 135 -4.12 22.30 -9.60
C SER A 135 -4.98 22.49 -8.43
N GLY A 136 -5.44 22.94 -7.74
CA GLY A 136 -6.15 23.09 -6.54
C GLY A 136 -7.58 22.75 -6.65
N ALA A 137 -8.08 21.71 -6.82
CA ALA A 137 -9.49 21.43 -6.84
C ALA A 137 -9.78 20.17 -6.02
N ARG A 138 -11.02 19.99 -5.65
CA ARG A 138 -11.40 18.83 -4.93
C ARG A 138 -11.15 17.57 -5.68
N ARG A 139 -11.35 17.59 -6.97
CA ARG A 139 -11.07 16.46 -7.82
C ARG A 139 -9.63 16.07 -7.75
N ILE A 140 -8.76 17.09 -7.59
CA ILE A 140 -7.33 16.85 -7.51
C ILE A 140 -6.99 16.05 -6.27
N LYS A 141 -7.67 16.34 -5.17
CA LYS A 141 -7.37 15.62 -3.96
C LYS A 141 -7.68 14.14 -4.08
N THR A 142 -8.80 13.81 -4.71
CA THR A 142 -9.14 12.42 -4.95
C THR A 142 -8.09 11.74 -5.82
N PHE A 143 -7.65 12.45 -6.85
CA PHE A 143 -6.64 11.91 -7.74
C PHE A 143 -5.31 11.74 -7.02
N VAL A 144 -4.96 12.67 -6.14
CA VAL A 144 -3.72 12.56 -5.38
C VAL A 144 -3.72 11.30 -4.52
N ASP A 145 -4.85 10.99 -3.90
CA ASP A 145 -4.93 9.79 -3.06
C ASP A 145 -4.71 8.53 -3.88
N GLN A 146 -5.27 8.47 -5.08
CA GLN A 146 -5.07 7.30 -5.94
C GLN A 146 -3.65 7.23 -6.47
N VAL A 147 -3.08 8.39 -6.80
CA VAL A 147 -1.72 8.44 -7.30
C VAL A 147 -0.74 8.09 -6.19
N ALA A 148 -1.04 8.49 -4.97
CA ALA A 148 -0.17 8.14 -3.85
C ALA A 148 -0.12 6.63 -3.66
N ALA A 149 -1.27 5.96 -3.75
CA ALA A 149 -1.31 4.51 -3.64
C ALA A 149 -0.52 3.86 -4.77
N GLN A 150 -0.64 4.42 -5.98
CA GLN A 150 0.11 3.91 -7.12
C GLN A 150 1.61 4.04 -6.88
N HIS A 151 2.05 5.17 -6.35
CA HIS A 151 3.46 5.38 -6.07
C HIS A 151 3.97 4.44 -4.99
N ILE A 152 3.15 4.18 -4.00
CA ILE A 152 3.51 3.22 -2.95
C ILE A 152 3.77 1.85 -3.58
N LEU A 153 2.87 1.41 -4.43
CA LEU A 153 3.00 0.10 -5.04
C LEU A 153 4.17 0.07 -6.02
N GLN A 154 4.34 1.12 -6.79
CA GLN A 154 5.45 1.15 -7.74
C GLN A 154 6.79 1.16 -7.01
N SER A 155 6.86 1.87 -5.89
CA SER A 155 8.07 1.84 -5.08
C SER A 155 8.38 0.43 -4.60
N PHE A 156 7.35 -0.29 -4.19
CA PHE A 156 7.52 -1.66 -3.76
C PHE A 156 8.06 -2.52 -4.91
N PHE A 157 7.48 -2.38 -6.09
CA PHE A 157 7.95 -3.14 -7.24
C PHE A 157 9.39 -2.80 -7.59
N ASP A 158 9.72 -1.51 -7.55
CA ASP A 158 11.08 -1.07 -7.88
C ASP A 158 12.06 -1.62 -6.87
N GLU A 159 11.66 -1.72 -5.62
CA GLU A 159 12.51 -2.26 -4.59
C GLU A 159 12.80 -3.74 -4.83
N LEU A 160 11.82 -4.46 -5.35
CA LEU A 160 12.01 -5.86 -5.68
C LEU A 160 13.04 -6.03 -6.78
N GLU A 161 13.05 -5.11 -7.74
CA GLU A 161 13.97 -5.22 -8.86
C GLU A 161 15.40 -4.97 -8.46
N THR A 162 15.60 -4.19 -7.39
CA THR A 162 16.95 -3.91 -6.96
C THR A 162 17.47 -4.90 -5.93
N SER A 163 16.68 -5.86 -5.54
CA SER A 163 17.07 -6.81 -4.50
C SER A 163 17.84 -8.02 -5.02
#